data_10b6408762753c11a9960067324815db
#
_entry.id   10b6408762753c11a9960067324815db
#
_cell.length_a   1.000
_cell.length_b   1.000
_cell.length_c   1.000
_cell.angle_alpha   90.00
_cell.angle_beta   90.00
_cell.angle_gamma   90.00
#
_symmetry.space_group_name_H-M   'P 1'
#
loop_
_entity.id
_entity.type
_entity.pdbx_description
1 polymer ?
#
loop_
_entity_poly.entity_id
_entity_poly.type
_entity_poly.pdbx_seq_one_letter_code
_entity_poly.pdbx_strand_id
1 'polypeptide(L)'
;MEEIPVIQIYLWGNLVGAMSWDEERGYADFQFDDKFRRSGLDVSPLMMPLARTRGVVSFPTNARTKCFSGLPGLIADALPDKFGSQLITEWFALQGKTEDMITPLDRLCYVGKRAMGALEFVPAAHVDGVNESTEIYIRELMALSESIFKERSKFQELIRQNDKSILDILKVGTSAGGAKPKAIIAYNEDTDEVRSGQVHAPDGFSYWLLKFDGGTYSEHHEITDNPQGIGNIEYAYYKMATACGITMSECRLLPEGDCHHFMTRRFDRTPTGEKIHMQTAAGIAHLDRDVRHSYEELFGVLRRLGLNYKDFEQLYRRMVFNVIARNHDDHTKNFSFLMDKTGKWSFAPAYDLCYSYNPAGRWTSHHQLSLNSKTDDFTREDLLAVAQNIGIRDANHIIEEVLSSVSSWPETAKECGVKPEHIEAIGKALILTI
;
A
#
# COMPACT_ATOMS: atom_id res chain seq x y z
N MET A 1 13.09 -15.01 -22.81
CA MET A 1 13.17 -13.52 -22.82
C MET A 1 14.63 -13.15 -22.77
N GLU A 2 15.04 -12.15 -23.52
CA GLU A 2 16.37 -11.59 -23.39
C GLU A 2 16.55 -10.96 -22.00
N GLU A 3 17.76 -11.06 -21.49
CA GLU A 3 18.18 -10.40 -20.25
C GLU A 3 17.98 -8.88 -20.39
N ILE A 4 17.35 -8.23 -19.39
CA ILE A 4 17.13 -6.78 -19.43
C ILE A 4 18.29 -6.12 -18.69
N PRO A 5 19.35 -5.69 -19.37
CA PRO A 5 20.54 -5.20 -18.72
C PRO A 5 20.34 -3.83 -18.06
N VAL A 6 19.41 -3.02 -18.58
CA VAL A 6 19.14 -1.66 -18.08
C VAL A 6 17.67 -1.31 -18.22
N ILE A 7 17.07 -0.76 -17.17
CA ILE A 7 15.74 -0.15 -17.23
C ILE A 7 15.82 1.35 -17.07
N GLN A 8 14.92 2.06 -17.75
CA GLN A 8 14.72 3.50 -17.62
C GLN A 8 13.50 3.77 -16.74
N ILE A 9 13.62 4.77 -15.90
CA ILE A 9 12.57 5.19 -14.98
C ILE A 9 12.05 6.55 -15.41
N TYR A 10 10.74 6.68 -15.58
CA TYR A 10 10.07 7.91 -16.00
C TYR A 10 9.13 8.41 -14.92
N LEU A 11 8.96 9.74 -14.87
CA LEU A 11 7.96 10.42 -14.05
C LEU A 11 7.29 11.49 -14.92
N TRP A 12 5.97 11.35 -15.14
CA TRP A 12 5.18 12.26 -16.00
C TRP A 12 5.82 12.51 -17.36
N GLY A 13 6.35 11.46 -17.98
CA GLY A 13 7.01 11.52 -19.28
C GLY A 13 8.45 12.03 -19.26
N ASN A 14 9.00 12.43 -18.11
CA ASN A 14 10.40 12.84 -17.98
C ASN A 14 11.26 11.66 -17.54
N LEU A 15 12.39 11.44 -18.20
CA LEU A 15 13.38 10.45 -17.80
C LEU A 15 14.00 10.86 -16.46
N VAL A 16 13.72 10.09 -15.41
CA VAL A 16 14.29 10.29 -14.06
C VAL A 16 15.73 9.79 -14.01
N GLY A 17 15.96 8.61 -14.59
CA GLY A 17 17.25 7.95 -14.57
C GLY A 17 17.18 6.55 -15.16
N ALA A 18 18.27 5.82 -15.01
CA ALA A 18 18.41 4.45 -15.46
C ALA A 18 18.98 3.56 -14.34
N MET A 19 18.68 2.28 -14.40
CA MET A 19 19.09 1.30 -13.40
C MET A 19 19.48 -0.02 -14.07
N SER A 20 20.56 -0.63 -13.61
CA SER A 20 21.01 -1.97 -14.00
C SER A 20 21.06 -2.88 -12.77
N TRP A 21 20.88 -4.18 -12.99
CA TRP A 21 21.02 -5.20 -11.95
C TRP A 21 22.40 -5.83 -12.01
N ASP A 22 23.03 -5.97 -10.86
CA ASP A 22 24.27 -6.72 -10.70
C ASP A 22 23.97 -8.06 -10.02
N GLU A 23 24.06 -9.14 -10.76
CA GLU A 23 23.72 -10.48 -10.27
C GLU A 23 24.71 -10.99 -9.20
N GLU A 24 26.01 -10.66 -9.35
CA GLU A 24 27.03 -11.09 -8.39
C GLU A 24 26.84 -10.40 -7.04
N ARG A 25 26.49 -9.11 -7.05
CA ARG A 25 26.31 -8.31 -5.85
C ARG A 25 24.90 -8.38 -5.28
N GLY A 26 23.89 -8.77 -6.08
CA GLY A 26 22.50 -8.91 -5.68
C GLY A 26 21.82 -7.57 -5.35
N TYR A 27 22.21 -6.48 -6.02
CA TYR A 27 21.56 -5.17 -5.91
C TYR A 27 21.70 -4.35 -7.18
N ALA A 28 20.90 -3.30 -7.31
CA ALA A 28 20.88 -2.44 -8.47
C ALA A 28 21.81 -1.24 -8.33
N ASP A 29 22.38 -0.84 -9.46
CA ASP A 29 23.07 0.42 -9.66
C ASP A 29 22.12 1.39 -10.36
N PHE A 30 21.85 2.55 -9.73
CA PHE A 30 20.95 3.59 -10.24
C PHE A 30 21.72 4.87 -10.50
N GLN A 31 21.39 5.57 -11.60
CA GLN A 31 21.91 6.90 -11.90
C GLN A 31 20.78 7.81 -12.39
N PHE A 32 20.70 9.01 -11.80
CA PHE A 32 19.81 10.05 -12.29
C PHE A 32 20.23 10.57 -13.66
N ASP A 33 19.25 10.87 -14.51
CA ASP A 33 19.46 11.64 -15.75
C ASP A 33 19.91 13.07 -15.44
N ASP A 34 20.88 13.58 -16.17
CA ASP A 34 21.45 14.92 -15.93
C ASP A 34 20.46 16.06 -16.19
N LYS A 35 19.50 15.87 -17.11
CA LYS A 35 18.44 16.84 -17.36
C LYS A 35 17.44 16.84 -16.23
N PHE A 36 17.07 15.64 -15.74
CA PHE A 36 16.16 15.50 -14.60
C PHE A 36 16.75 16.12 -13.32
N ARG A 37 18.04 15.96 -13.07
CA ARG A 37 18.71 16.58 -11.91
C ARG A 37 18.58 18.11 -11.87
N ARG A 38 18.35 18.75 -13.01
CA ARG A 38 18.15 20.20 -13.12
C ARG A 38 16.68 20.62 -13.09
N SER A 39 15.74 19.67 -13.03
CA SER A 39 14.29 19.97 -13.04
C SER A 39 13.77 20.57 -11.73
N GLY A 40 14.45 20.31 -10.61
CA GLY A 40 13.99 20.69 -9.27
C GLY A 40 12.97 19.71 -8.68
N LEU A 41 12.57 18.68 -9.40
CA LEU A 41 11.63 17.64 -8.91
C LEU A 41 12.38 16.61 -8.05
N ASP A 42 12.64 16.93 -6.78
CA ASP A 42 13.38 16.03 -5.88
C ASP A 42 12.51 14.86 -5.41
N VAL A 43 12.56 13.78 -6.20
CA VAL A 43 11.75 12.55 -5.99
C VAL A 43 12.26 11.67 -4.87
N SER A 44 13.45 11.90 -4.35
CA SER A 44 14.03 11.14 -3.23
C SER A 44 14.80 12.06 -2.29
N PRO A 45 14.15 13.09 -1.71
CA PRO A 45 14.82 14.20 -1.02
C PRO A 45 15.60 13.76 0.22
N LEU A 46 15.26 12.59 0.79
CA LEU A 46 15.87 12.10 2.02
C LEU A 46 17.04 11.15 1.78
N MET A 47 16.96 10.30 0.74
CA MET A 47 17.94 9.25 0.49
C MET A 47 18.85 9.55 -0.69
N MET A 48 18.32 10.19 -1.74
CA MET A 48 19.07 10.56 -2.95
C MET A 48 18.73 11.99 -3.39
N PRO A 49 18.96 13.02 -2.53
CA PRO A 49 18.63 14.40 -2.88
C PRO A 49 19.37 14.84 -4.13
N LEU A 50 18.65 15.39 -5.12
CA LEU A 50 19.19 15.76 -6.43
C LEU A 50 20.42 16.70 -6.35
N ALA A 51 20.44 17.57 -5.35
CA ALA A 51 21.54 18.52 -5.14
C ALA A 51 22.87 17.84 -4.74
N ARG A 52 22.80 16.66 -4.10
CA ARG A 52 23.96 15.97 -3.52
C ARG A 52 24.30 14.67 -4.25
N THR A 53 23.32 14.02 -4.90
CA THR A 53 23.52 12.73 -5.57
C THR A 53 24.10 12.93 -6.96
N ARG A 54 25.34 12.48 -7.14
CA ARG A 54 26.06 12.54 -8.41
C ARG A 54 26.64 11.17 -8.74
N GLY A 55 26.54 10.80 -10.02
CA GLY A 55 27.00 9.47 -10.48
C GLY A 55 26.09 8.34 -10.06
N VAL A 56 26.63 7.15 -10.04
CA VAL A 56 25.92 5.91 -9.70
C VAL A 56 25.73 5.81 -8.19
N VAL A 57 24.53 5.38 -7.76
CA VAL A 57 24.21 5.06 -6.38
C VAL A 57 23.64 3.66 -6.28
N SER A 58 23.98 2.96 -5.20
CA SER A 58 23.56 1.59 -4.94
C SER A 58 23.15 1.43 -3.49
N PHE A 59 22.19 0.54 -3.25
CA PHE A 59 21.66 0.26 -1.92
C PHE A 59 21.76 -1.24 -1.63
N PRO A 60 22.92 -1.73 -1.14
CA PRO A 60 23.10 -3.14 -0.83
C PRO A 60 22.09 -3.65 0.19
N THR A 61 21.60 -4.87 -0.06
CA THR A 61 20.69 -5.54 0.87
C THR A 61 21.44 -5.95 2.13
N ASN A 62 20.89 -5.60 3.29
CA ASN A 62 21.36 -6.01 4.60
C ASN A 62 20.18 -6.31 5.53
N ALA A 63 20.43 -6.65 6.79
CA ALA A 63 19.38 -7.02 7.74
C ALA A 63 18.30 -5.93 7.96
N ARG A 64 18.59 -4.66 7.61
CA ARG A 64 17.70 -3.51 7.78
C ARG A 64 17.15 -2.96 6.46
N THR A 65 17.38 -3.63 5.34
CA THR A 65 17.00 -3.16 4.01
C THR A 65 16.45 -4.29 3.13
N LYS A 66 16.03 -5.41 3.74
CA LYS A 66 15.55 -6.59 3.02
C LYS A 66 14.31 -6.30 2.18
N CYS A 67 13.38 -5.49 2.70
CA CYS A 67 12.13 -5.20 2.00
C CYS A 67 12.33 -4.37 0.72
N PHE A 68 13.51 -3.80 0.49
CA PHE A 68 13.83 -3.04 -0.73
C PHE A 68 14.44 -3.90 -1.84
N SER A 69 14.77 -5.16 -1.57
CA SER A 69 15.26 -6.14 -2.57
C SER A 69 16.47 -5.62 -3.39
N GLY A 70 17.39 -4.89 -2.77
CA GLY A 70 18.58 -4.34 -3.42
C GLY A 70 18.31 -3.12 -4.32
N LEU A 71 17.15 -2.50 -4.20
CA LEU A 71 16.76 -1.29 -4.94
C LEU A 71 16.80 -0.05 -4.05
N PRO A 72 16.96 1.16 -4.64
CA PRO A 72 16.61 2.40 -3.95
C PRO A 72 15.15 2.37 -3.48
N GLY A 73 14.85 2.85 -2.26
CA GLY A 73 13.51 2.86 -1.71
C GLY A 73 12.47 3.58 -2.58
N LEU A 74 12.87 4.65 -3.26
CA LEU A 74 12.06 5.32 -4.29
C LEU A 74 11.47 4.34 -5.32
N ILE A 75 12.25 3.36 -5.73
CA ILE A 75 11.90 2.40 -6.79
C ILE A 75 11.29 1.14 -6.20
N ALA A 76 11.79 0.70 -5.03
CA ALA A 76 11.30 -0.46 -4.32
C ALA A 76 9.81 -0.35 -3.94
N ASP A 77 9.30 0.85 -3.70
CA ASP A 77 7.87 1.10 -3.44
C ASP A 77 6.96 0.79 -4.63
N ALA A 78 7.52 0.71 -5.83
CA ALA A 78 6.78 0.31 -7.04
C ALA A 78 6.76 -1.20 -7.25
N LEU A 79 7.54 -1.98 -6.47
CA LEU A 79 7.48 -3.43 -6.53
C LEU A 79 6.09 -3.92 -6.12
N PRO A 80 5.58 -4.97 -6.77
CA PRO A 80 4.34 -5.61 -6.37
C PRO A 80 4.41 -6.10 -4.92
N ASP A 81 3.25 -6.12 -4.27
CA ASP A 81 3.09 -6.77 -2.98
C ASP A 81 3.29 -8.31 -3.10
N LYS A 82 3.07 -9.00 -1.98
CA LYS A 82 3.21 -10.46 -1.93
C LYS A 82 2.24 -11.16 -2.89
N PHE A 83 0.97 -10.70 -2.95
CA PHE A 83 -0.02 -11.26 -3.87
C PHE A 83 0.35 -10.98 -5.33
N GLY A 84 0.64 -9.73 -5.68
CA GLY A 84 1.07 -9.35 -7.03
C GLY A 84 2.38 -9.99 -7.46
N SER A 85 3.34 -10.14 -6.53
CA SER A 85 4.60 -10.85 -6.78
C SER A 85 4.38 -12.32 -7.12
N GLN A 86 3.43 -12.99 -6.47
CA GLN A 86 3.08 -14.37 -6.76
C GLN A 86 2.45 -14.50 -8.15
N LEU A 87 1.52 -13.62 -8.51
CA LEU A 87 0.95 -13.55 -9.86
C LEU A 87 2.04 -13.43 -10.94
N ILE A 88 2.98 -12.54 -10.73
CA ILE A 88 4.09 -12.29 -11.65
C ILE A 88 5.00 -13.52 -11.73
N THR A 89 5.28 -14.18 -10.60
CA THR A 89 6.09 -15.41 -10.58
C THR A 89 5.44 -16.52 -11.41
N GLU A 90 4.13 -16.73 -11.29
CA GLU A 90 3.43 -17.73 -12.10
C GLU A 90 3.44 -17.39 -13.60
N TRP A 91 3.29 -16.10 -13.94
CA TRP A 91 3.39 -15.65 -15.32
C TRP A 91 4.79 -15.89 -15.91
N PHE A 92 5.86 -15.62 -15.17
CA PHE A 92 7.24 -15.91 -15.61
C PHE A 92 7.52 -17.41 -15.69
N ALA A 93 6.95 -18.22 -14.79
CA ALA A 93 7.10 -19.68 -14.82
C ALA A 93 6.61 -20.31 -16.13
N LEU A 94 5.54 -19.76 -16.72
CA LEU A 94 5.05 -20.18 -18.04
C LEU A 94 5.99 -19.85 -19.19
N GLN A 95 6.87 -18.87 -18.98
CA GLN A 95 7.91 -18.50 -19.94
C GLN A 95 9.24 -19.23 -19.67
N GLY A 96 9.21 -20.22 -18.75
CA GLY A 96 10.34 -21.04 -18.42
C GLY A 96 11.33 -20.45 -17.43
N LYS A 97 10.99 -19.32 -16.75
CA LYS A 97 11.81 -18.76 -15.68
C LYS A 97 11.39 -19.37 -14.34
N THR A 98 12.34 -19.83 -13.55
CA THR A 98 12.15 -20.20 -12.15
C THR A 98 12.21 -18.94 -11.27
N GLU A 99 11.72 -19.03 -10.03
CA GLU A 99 11.60 -17.86 -9.13
C GLU A 99 12.98 -17.21 -8.84
N ASP A 100 14.02 -18.02 -8.74
CA ASP A 100 15.41 -17.58 -8.54
C ASP A 100 16.01 -16.84 -9.74
N MET A 101 15.44 -17.02 -10.94
CA MET A 101 15.81 -16.29 -12.16
C MET A 101 15.09 -14.96 -12.34
N ILE A 102 14.13 -14.64 -11.46
CA ILE A 102 13.32 -13.42 -11.56
C ILE A 102 13.95 -12.33 -10.71
N THR A 103 14.58 -11.37 -11.36
CA THR A 103 15.16 -10.20 -10.66
C THR A 103 14.10 -9.18 -10.26
N PRO A 104 14.40 -8.27 -9.32
CA PRO A 104 13.54 -7.12 -9.06
C PRO A 104 13.28 -6.26 -10.30
N LEU A 105 14.23 -6.17 -11.24
CA LEU A 105 14.05 -5.44 -12.50
C LEU A 105 13.02 -6.11 -13.41
N ASP A 106 13.01 -7.43 -13.50
CA ASP A 106 11.99 -8.16 -14.25
C ASP A 106 10.59 -7.83 -13.73
N ARG A 107 10.42 -7.78 -12.39
CA ARG A 107 9.13 -7.40 -11.75
C ARG A 107 8.74 -5.96 -12.07
N LEU A 108 9.68 -5.02 -12.06
CA LEU A 108 9.43 -3.63 -12.44
C LEU A 108 9.06 -3.49 -13.93
N CYS A 109 9.71 -4.23 -14.81
CA CYS A 109 9.35 -4.29 -16.23
C CYS A 109 7.95 -4.83 -16.45
N TYR A 110 7.56 -5.85 -15.66
CA TYR A 110 6.18 -6.34 -15.68
C TYR A 110 5.19 -5.28 -15.22
N VAL A 111 5.50 -4.57 -14.15
CA VAL A 111 4.68 -3.45 -13.66
C VAL A 111 4.57 -2.34 -14.71
N GLY A 112 5.68 -1.96 -15.35
CA GLY A 112 5.71 -0.98 -16.43
C GLY A 112 5.08 0.35 -16.03
N LYS A 113 3.94 0.70 -16.66
CA LYS A 113 3.19 1.94 -16.38
C LYS A 113 2.12 1.79 -15.29
N ARG A 114 1.97 0.62 -14.69
CA ARG A 114 0.86 0.27 -13.79
C ARG A 114 1.19 0.42 -12.31
N ALA A 115 2.36 0.92 -11.96
CA ALA A 115 2.77 1.15 -10.58
C ALA A 115 1.79 2.03 -9.79
N MET A 116 1.79 1.87 -8.47
CA MET A 116 1.25 2.87 -7.57
C MET A 116 2.08 4.15 -7.69
N GLY A 117 1.43 5.31 -7.51
CA GLY A 117 2.08 6.59 -7.77
C GLY A 117 2.29 6.88 -9.25
N ALA A 118 3.38 7.58 -9.60
CA ALA A 118 3.57 8.10 -10.95
C ALA A 118 4.85 7.60 -11.67
N LEU A 119 5.64 6.72 -11.06
CA LEU A 119 6.79 6.13 -11.73
C LEU A 119 6.36 5.16 -12.82
N GLU A 120 7.13 5.12 -13.90
CA GLU A 120 6.96 4.20 -15.02
C GLU A 120 8.31 3.57 -15.39
N PHE A 121 8.30 2.30 -15.78
CA PHE A 121 9.50 1.50 -16.06
C PHE A 121 9.52 1.05 -17.52
N VAL A 122 10.65 1.23 -18.19
CA VAL A 122 10.86 0.91 -19.61
C VAL A 122 12.21 0.17 -19.76
N PRO A 123 12.26 -0.96 -20.51
CA PRO A 123 11.18 -1.56 -21.27
C PRO A 123 10.12 -2.17 -20.36
N ALA A 124 8.85 -2.08 -20.78
CA ALA A 124 7.77 -2.82 -20.13
C ALA A 124 7.72 -4.24 -20.71
N ALA A 125 7.49 -5.24 -19.85
CA ALA A 125 7.25 -6.60 -20.32
C ALA A 125 6.01 -6.63 -21.23
N HIS A 126 6.12 -7.33 -22.35
CA HIS A 126 5.00 -7.47 -23.26
C HIS A 126 4.05 -8.55 -22.74
N VAL A 127 2.86 -8.11 -22.34
CA VAL A 127 1.74 -8.98 -21.96
C VAL A 127 0.55 -8.52 -22.78
N ASP A 128 0.11 -9.36 -23.71
CA ASP A 128 -0.99 -9.04 -24.61
C ASP A 128 -2.26 -8.66 -23.81
N GLY A 129 -2.90 -7.56 -24.19
CA GLY A 129 -4.15 -7.11 -23.61
C GLY A 129 -4.06 -6.54 -22.17
N VAL A 130 -2.93 -6.65 -21.46
CA VAL A 130 -2.83 -6.21 -20.05
C VAL A 130 -3.02 -4.70 -19.85
N ASN A 131 -2.76 -3.91 -20.87
CA ASN A 131 -2.93 -2.45 -20.84
C ASN A 131 -4.28 -2.00 -21.46
N GLU A 132 -5.20 -2.92 -21.71
CA GLU A 132 -6.52 -2.60 -22.25
C GLU A 132 -7.53 -2.40 -21.12
N SER A 133 -8.34 -1.34 -21.25
CA SER A 133 -9.45 -1.07 -20.34
C SER A 133 -10.67 -1.86 -20.77
N THR A 134 -10.82 -3.10 -20.31
CA THR A 134 -11.95 -3.98 -20.57
C THR A 134 -12.81 -4.13 -19.33
N GLU A 135 -14.10 -4.46 -19.51
CA GLU A 135 -15.00 -4.81 -18.41
C GLU A 135 -14.53 -6.05 -17.67
N ILE A 136 -14.63 -6.02 -16.33
CA ILE A 136 -14.13 -7.04 -15.42
C ILE A 136 -15.23 -7.41 -14.44
N TYR A 137 -15.36 -8.71 -14.13
CA TYR A 137 -16.34 -9.23 -13.19
C TYR A 137 -15.68 -9.58 -11.86
N ILE A 138 -16.10 -8.94 -10.76
CA ILE A 138 -15.52 -9.08 -9.42
C ILE A 138 -15.55 -10.53 -8.95
N ARG A 139 -16.66 -11.25 -9.17
CA ARG A 139 -16.80 -12.66 -8.80
C ARG A 139 -15.75 -13.56 -9.45
N GLU A 140 -15.45 -13.32 -10.72
CA GLU A 140 -14.41 -14.06 -11.45
C GLU A 140 -13.01 -13.77 -10.89
N LEU A 141 -12.71 -12.50 -10.58
CA LEU A 141 -11.47 -12.12 -9.93
C LEU A 141 -11.29 -12.77 -8.56
N MET A 142 -12.35 -12.82 -7.76
CA MET A 142 -12.33 -13.44 -6.44
C MET A 142 -12.05 -14.94 -6.53
N ALA A 143 -12.76 -15.66 -7.41
CA ALA A 143 -12.57 -17.10 -7.62
C ALA A 143 -11.14 -17.40 -8.11
N LEU A 144 -10.59 -16.57 -9.00
CA LEU A 144 -9.23 -16.71 -9.49
C LEU A 144 -8.19 -16.43 -8.42
N SER A 145 -8.40 -15.38 -7.60
CA SER A 145 -7.48 -15.07 -6.50
C SER A 145 -7.35 -16.22 -5.51
N GLU A 146 -8.45 -16.93 -5.24
CA GLU A 146 -8.42 -18.17 -4.42
C GLU A 146 -7.66 -19.30 -5.09
N SER A 147 -7.82 -19.49 -6.40
CA SER A 147 -7.16 -20.59 -7.14
C SER A 147 -5.65 -20.46 -7.11
N ILE A 148 -5.09 -19.25 -7.07
CA ILE A 148 -3.65 -18.99 -6.97
C ILE A 148 -3.05 -19.64 -5.73
N PHE A 149 -3.77 -19.60 -4.61
CA PHE A 149 -3.28 -20.14 -3.34
C PHE A 149 -3.63 -21.62 -3.13
N LYS A 150 -4.83 -22.04 -3.57
CA LYS A 150 -5.34 -23.40 -3.31
C LYS A 150 -4.95 -24.40 -4.39
N GLU A 151 -4.88 -23.97 -5.67
CA GLU A 151 -4.79 -24.87 -6.84
C GLU A 151 -3.81 -24.33 -7.90
N ARG A 152 -2.54 -24.16 -7.51
CA ARG A 152 -1.48 -23.60 -8.38
C ARG A 152 -1.42 -24.26 -9.77
N SER A 153 -1.60 -25.59 -9.84
CA SER A 153 -1.57 -26.32 -11.12
C SER A 153 -2.73 -25.93 -12.04
N LYS A 154 -3.92 -25.75 -11.49
CA LYS A 154 -5.10 -25.30 -12.23
C LYS A 154 -4.95 -23.85 -12.71
N PHE A 155 -4.39 -22.99 -11.88
CA PHE A 155 -4.08 -21.61 -12.27
C PHE A 155 -3.09 -21.58 -13.45
N GLN A 156 -2.03 -22.38 -13.42
CA GLN A 156 -1.07 -22.51 -14.51
C GLN A 156 -1.72 -23.06 -15.80
N GLU A 157 -2.67 -23.98 -15.68
CA GLU A 157 -3.41 -24.51 -16.82
C GLU A 157 -4.29 -23.45 -17.48
N LEU A 158 -5.04 -22.65 -16.67
CA LEU A 158 -5.85 -21.54 -17.15
C LEU A 158 -5.01 -20.49 -17.89
N ILE A 159 -3.81 -20.16 -17.36
CA ILE A 159 -2.91 -19.25 -18.08
C ILE A 159 -2.45 -19.84 -19.42
N ARG A 160 -2.10 -21.13 -19.48
CA ARG A 160 -1.68 -21.80 -20.73
C ARG A 160 -2.78 -21.78 -21.78
N GLN A 161 -4.04 -21.86 -21.36
CA GLN A 161 -5.21 -21.79 -22.25
C GLN A 161 -5.52 -20.36 -22.69
N ASN A 162 -4.75 -19.35 -22.20
CA ASN A 162 -4.96 -17.92 -22.45
C ASN A 162 -6.39 -17.49 -22.08
N ASP A 163 -6.87 -18.00 -20.96
CA ASP A 163 -8.20 -17.69 -20.45
C ASP A 163 -8.31 -16.19 -20.15
N LYS A 164 -9.39 -15.55 -20.64
CA LYS A 164 -9.62 -14.12 -20.50
C LYS A 164 -9.63 -13.68 -19.03
N SER A 165 -10.16 -14.52 -18.15
CA SER A 165 -10.23 -14.24 -16.71
C SER A 165 -8.85 -14.10 -16.06
N ILE A 166 -7.84 -14.84 -16.55
CA ILE A 166 -6.45 -14.71 -16.10
C ILE A 166 -5.86 -13.35 -16.49
N LEU A 167 -6.14 -12.87 -17.71
CA LEU A 167 -5.70 -11.54 -18.12
C LEU A 167 -6.32 -10.47 -17.23
N ASP A 168 -7.55 -10.65 -16.80
CA ASP A 168 -8.25 -9.69 -15.96
C ASP A 168 -7.62 -9.60 -14.57
N ILE A 169 -7.25 -10.72 -13.91
CA ILE A 169 -6.55 -10.66 -12.63
C ILE A 169 -5.14 -10.08 -12.76
N LEU A 170 -4.42 -10.39 -13.86
CA LEU A 170 -3.12 -9.78 -14.16
C LEU A 170 -3.22 -8.25 -14.39
N LYS A 171 -4.35 -7.79 -14.94
CA LYS A 171 -4.63 -6.36 -15.15
C LYS A 171 -4.83 -5.59 -13.86
N VAL A 172 -5.32 -6.21 -12.78
CA VAL A 172 -5.77 -5.51 -11.57
C VAL A 172 -5.00 -5.87 -10.30
N GLY A 173 -4.38 -7.06 -10.26
CA GLY A 173 -3.83 -7.64 -9.02
C GLY A 173 -2.38 -7.31 -8.72
N THR A 174 -1.66 -6.55 -9.55
CA THR A 174 -0.20 -6.55 -9.51
C THR A 174 0.48 -5.34 -8.84
N SER A 175 -0.25 -4.36 -8.31
CA SER A 175 0.38 -3.07 -7.96
C SER A 175 0.12 -2.54 -6.54
N ALA A 176 -0.74 -3.15 -5.74
CA ALA A 176 -1.08 -2.62 -4.41
C ALA A 176 -0.36 -3.36 -3.28
N GLY A 177 0.09 -2.65 -2.24
CA GLY A 177 0.81 -3.22 -1.08
C GLY A 177 -0.06 -4.12 -0.19
N GLY A 178 0.56 -5.11 0.49
CA GLY A 178 -0.05 -6.00 1.49
C GLY A 178 -0.16 -7.47 1.07
N ALA A 179 -0.57 -8.36 1.99
CA ALA A 179 -0.60 -9.81 1.79
C ALA A 179 -1.94 -10.34 1.24
N LYS A 180 -3.06 -9.67 1.55
CA LYS A 180 -4.39 -10.11 1.16
C LYS A 180 -4.70 -9.81 -0.31
N PRO A 181 -5.50 -10.67 -0.98
CA PRO A 181 -5.95 -10.43 -2.35
C PRO A 181 -6.68 -9.11 -2.48
N LYS A 182 -6.31 -8.35 -3.50
CA LYS A 182 -6.89 -7.04 -3.80
C LYS A 182 -6.80 -6.72 -5.28
N ALA A 183 -7.60 -5.79 -5.73
CA ALA A 183 -7.63 -5.35 -7.12
C ALA A 183 -7.58 -3.83 -7.24
N ILE A 184 -6.90 -3.34 -8.25
CA ILE A 184 -6.93 -1.93 -8.64
C ILE A 184 -7.96 -1.78 -9.76
N ILE A 185 -9.10 -1.21 -9.42
CA ILE A 185 -10.24 -1.08 -10.34
C ILE A 185 -10.55 0.37 -10.69
N ALA A 186 -11.17 0.55 -11.83
CA ALA A 186 -11.93 1.74 -12.19
C ALA A 186 -13.42 1.38 -12.15
N TYR A 187 -14.22 2.17 -11.47
CA TYR A 187 -15.65 1.92 -11.25
C TYR A 187 -16.48 3.09 -11.72
N ASN A 188 -17.54 2.79 -12.48
CA ASN A 188 -18.53 3.74 -12.91
C ASN A 188 -19.83 3.50 -12.12
N GLU A 189 -20.23 4.48 -11.31
CA GLU A 189 -21.41 4.39 -10.43
C GLU A 189 -22.72 4.42 -11.19
N ASP A 190 -22.76 5.07 -12.35
CA ASP A 190 -23.99 5.21 -13.13
C ASP A 190 -24.35 3.92 -13.89
N THR A 191 -23.34 3.13 -14.27
CA THR A 191 -23.51 1.91 -15.06
C THR A 191 -23.20 0.64 -14.28
N ASP A 192 -22.69 0.76 -13.04
CA ASP A 192 -22.18 -0.34 -12.20
C ASP A 192 -21.06 -1.16 -12.88
N GLU A 193 -20.34 -0.53 -13.82
CA GLU A 193 -19.31 -1.18 -14.62
C GLU A 193 -17.96 -1.09 -13.92
N VAL A 194 -17.24 -2.23 -13.91
CA VAL A 194 -15.88 -2.35 -13.35
C VAL A 194 -14.88 -2.59 -14.48
N ARG A 195 -13.76 -1.87 -14.46
CA ARG A 195 -12.62 -2.03 -15.38
C ARG A 195 -11.30 -2.03 -14.64
N SER A 196 -10.18 -2.28 -15.35
CA SER A 196 -8.85 -2.12 -14.76
C SER A 196 -8.61 -0.65 -14.38
N GLY A 197 -8.27 -0.40 -13.11
CA GLY A 197 -7.85 0.92 -12.60
C GLY A 197 -6.33 1.15 -12.67
N GLN A 198 -5.58 0.23 -13.28
CA GLN A 198 -4.13 0.37 -13.50
C GLN A 198 -3.81 1.12 -14.80
N VAL A 199 -4.78 1.22 -15.69
CA VAL A 199 -4.71 1.94 -16.96
C VAL A 199 -5.74 3.06 -16.98
N HIS A 200 -5.67 3.94 -17.98
CA HIS A 200 -6.66 5.01 -18.13
C HIS A 200 -8.02 4.39 -18.50
N ALA A 201 -9.04 4.67 -17.69
CA ALA A 201 -10.42 4.29 -17.95
C ALA A 201 -11.16 5.42 -18.71
N PRO A 202 -12.25 5.14 -19.41
CA PRO A 202 -13.10 6.15 -20.04
C PRO A 202 -13.63 7.19 -19.03
N ASP A 203 -14.22 8.28 -19.54
CA ASP A 203 -14.89 9.28 -18.72
C ASP A 203 -16.03 8.65 -17.91
N GLY A 204 -16.29 9.16 -16.71
CA GLY A 204 -17.31 8.64 -15.80
C GLY A 204 -16.80 7.57 -14.83
N PHE A 205 -15.57 7.08 -15.01
CA PHE A 205 -14.95 6.13 -14.07
C PHE A 205 -14.14 6.84 -12.99
N SER A 206 -14.19 6.31 -11.77
CA SER A 206 -13.32 6.67 -10.64
C SER A 206 -12.41 5.51 -10.26
N TYR A 207 -11.24 5.81 -9.66
CA TYR A 207 -10.18 4.83 -9.42
C TYR A 207 -10.16 4.38 -7.96
N TRP A 208 -10.16 3.07 -7.75
CA TRP A 208 -10.29 2.45 -6.42
C TRP A 208 -9.28 1.32 -6.21
N LEU A 209 -8.92 1.12 -4.97
CA LEU A 209 -8.35 -0.12 -4.48
C LEU A 209 -9.46 -0.91 -3.82
N LEU A 210 -9.71 -2.12 -4.32
CA LEU A 210 -10.72 -3.06 -3.82
C LEU A 210 -10.03 -4.16 -3.03
N LYS A 211 -10.50 -4.43 -1.80
CA LYS A 211 -10.10 -5.58 -0.98
C LYS A 211 -11.24 -6.59 -0.98
N PHE A 212 -10.94 -7.83 -1.35
CA PHE A 212 -11.96 -8.87 -1.39
C PHE A 212 -12.41 -9.26 0.02
N ASP A 213 -13.71 -9.41 0.20
CA ASP A 213 -14.34 -9.91 1.42
C ASP A 213 -14.47 -11.42 1.35
N GLY A 214 -13.96 -12.15 2.35
CA GLY A 214 -13.88 -13.61 2.30
C GLY A 214 -12.70 -14.10 1.45
N GLY A 215 -12.68 -15.42 1.19
CA GLY A 215 -11.67 -16.08 0.41
C GLY A 215 -10.46 -16.54 1.21
N THR A 216 -9.41 -16.93 0.50
CA THR A 216 -8.17 -17.49 1.08
C THR A 216 -6.97 -16.69 0.63
N TYR A 217 -6.00 -16.48 1.50
CA TYR A 217 -4.72 -15.86 1.16
C TYR A 217 -3.56 -16.62 1.80
N SER A 218 -2.33 -16.35 1.36
CA SER A 218 -1.13 -16.94 1.95
C SER A 218 -0.36 -15.88 2.75
N GLU A 219 -0.14 -16.16 4.03
CA GLU A 219 0.69 -15.34 4.89
C GLU A 219 1.80 -16.20 5.50
N HIS A 220 3.06 -15.75 5.38
CA HIS A 220 4.24 -16.47 5.90
C HIS A 220 4.31 -17.97 5.51
N HIS A 221 3.91 -18.31 4.26
CA HIS A 221 3.82 -19.69 3.73
C HIS A 221 2.68 -20.54 4.34
N GLU A 222 1.82 -19.97 5.15
CA GLU A 222 0.59 -20.61 5.63
C GLU A 222 -0.61 -20.11 4.84
N ILE A 223 -1.52 -21.04 4.50
CA ILE A 223 -2.79 -20.68 3.85
C ILE A 223 -3.76 -20.27 4.97
N THR A 224 -4.27 -19.06 4.89
CA THR A 224 -5.15 -18.47 5.88
C THR A 224 -6.48 -18.07 5.23
N ASP A 225 -7.58 -18.43 5.87
CA ASP A 225 -8.91 -17.99 5.42
C ASP A 225 -9.13 -16.53 5.83
N ASN A 226 -9.61 -15.72 4.88
CA ASN A 226 -10.09 -14.37 5.13
C ASN A 226 -11.57 -14.48 5.49
N PRO A 227 -11.97 -14.21 6.75
CA PRO A 227 -13.36 -14.38 7.15
C PRO A 227 -14.26 -13.41 6.38
N GLN A 228 -15.46 -13.88 6.03
CA GLN A 228 -16.48 -13.03 5.44
C GLN A 228 -16.96 -11.97 6.45
N GLY A 229 -17.11 -10.72 5.99
CA GLY A 229 -17.50 -9.56 6.80
C GLY A 229 -16.33 -8.69 7.23
N ILE A 230 -15.09 -9.00 6.80
CA ILE A 230 -13.92 -8.16 7.09
C ILE A 230 -14.02 -6.77 6.42
N GLY A 231 -14.66 -6.71 5.25
CA GLY A 231 -14.92 -5.44 4.56
C GLY A 231 -15.80 -4.50 5.36
N ASN A 232 -16.83 -5.04 6.02
CA ASN A 232 -17.71 -4.28 6.91
C ASN A 232 -16.95 -3.72 8.13
N ILE A 233 -16.00 -4.50 8.69
CA ILE A 233 -15.16 -4.05 9.81
C ILE A 233 -14.28 -2.89 9.38
N GLU A 234 -13.59 -3.01 8.23
CA GLU A 234 -12.72 -1.95 7.71
C GLU A 234 -13.52 -0.68 7.38
N TYR A 235 -14.74 -0.84 6.86
CA TYR A 235 -15.63 0.29 6.60
C TYR A 235 -16.11 0.99 7.90
N ALA A 236 -16.40 0.23 8.96
CA ALA A 236 -16.72 0.80 10.27
C ALA A 236 -15.52 1.57 10.86
N TYR A 237 -14.31 1.06 10.69
CA TYR A 237 -13.07 1.77 11.08
C TYR A 237 -12.87 3.06 10.29
N TYR A 238 -13.15 3.05 8.98
CA TYR A 238 -13.16 4.28 8.16
C TYR A 238 -14.15 5.33 8.74
N LYS A 239 -15.36 4.90 9.12
CA LYS A 239 -16.35 5.80 9.71
C LYS A 239 -15.86 6.41 11.04
N MET A 240 -15.32 5.60 11.93
CA MET A 240 -14.75 6.10 13.20
C MET A 240 -13.55 7.02 12.96
N ALA A 241 -12.62 6.63 12.08
CA ALA A 241 -11.43 7.43 11.80
C ALA A 241 -11.79 8.81 11.25
N THR A 242 -12.73 8.88 10.30
CA THR A 242 -13.18 10.16 9.73
C THR A 242 -13.97 11.00 10.75
N ALA A 243 -14.76 10.37 11.62
CA ALA A 243 -15.51 11.06 12.66
C ALA A 243 -14.61 11.77 13.70
N CYS A 244 -13.41 11.23 13.98
CA CYS A 244 -12.42 11.88 14.84
C CYS A 244 -11.42 12.77 14.06
N GLY A 245 -11.73 13.18 12.83
CA GLY A 245 -10.94 14.15 12.08
C GLY A 245 -9.70 13.60 11.37
N ILE A 246 -9.56 12.26 11.22
CA ILE A 246 -8.53 11.68 10.37
C ILE A 246 -8.92 11.86 8.91
N THR A 247 -8.03 12.46 8.13
CA THR A 247 -8.22 12.61 6.69
C THR A 247 -8.01 11.27 6.00
N MET A 248 -9.06 10.74 5.36
CA MET A 248 -9.05 9.55 4.53
C MET A 248 -9.65 9.84 3.17
N SER A 249 -9.26 9.04 2.16
CA SER A 249 -10.01 8.98 0.90
C SER A 249 -11.39 8.41 1.14
N GLU A 250 -12.32 8.71 0.24
CA GLU A 250 -13.64 8.09 0.24
C GLU A 250 -13.52 6.56 0.24
N CYS A 251 -14.27 5.92 1.14
CA CYS A 251 -14.37 4.47 1.21
C CYS A 251 -15.83 4.03 1.06
N ARG A 252 -16.03 2.85 0.47
CA ARG A 252 -17.34 2.27 0.21
C ARG A 252 -17.30 0.75 0.38
N LEU A 253 -18.48 0.17 0.51
CA LEU A 253 -18.70 -1.26 0.35
C LEU A 253 -19.28 -1.53 -1.03
N LEU A 254 -18.67 -2.45 -1.78
CA LEU A 254 -19.18 -2.95 -3.05
C LEU A 254 -19.84 -4.31 -2.79
N PRO A 255 -21.17 -4.44 -2.88
CA PRO A 255 -21.87 -5.69 -2.64
C PRO A 255 -21.67 -6.64 -3.83
N GLU A 256 -21.39 -7.93 -3.51
CA GLU A 256 -21.33 -9.02 -4.47
C GLU A 256 -21.90 -10.28 -3.83
N GLY A 257 -23.17 -10.57 -4.08
CA GLY A 257 -23.90 -11.65 -3.38
C GLY A 257 -23.97 -11.39 -1.87
N ASP A 258 -23.42 -12.31 -1.07
CA ASP A 258 -23.37 -12.19 0.39
C ASP A 258 -22.09 -11.49 0.90
N CYS A 259 -21.17 -11.12 -0.01
CA CYS A 259 -19.93 -10.43 0.31
C CYS A 259 -20.10 -8.91 0.20
N HIS A 260 -19.34 -8.18 1.02
CA HIS A 260 -19.24 -6.73 0.98
C HIS A 260 -17.77 -6.33 0.87
N HIS A 261 -17.29 -6.18 -0.36
CA HIS A 261 -15.90 -5.84 -0.62
C HIS A 261 -15.64 -4.39 -0.21
N PHE A 262 -14.57 -4.17 0.57
CA PHE A 262 -14.16 -2.82 0.93
C PHE A 262 -13.41 -2.18 -0.22
N MET A 263 -13.78 -0.96 -0.59
CA MET A 263 -13.03 -0.20 -1.57
C MET A 263 -12.70 1.21 -1.07
N THR A 264 -11.48 1.65 -1.35
CA THR A 264 -10.99 3.00 -1.03
C THR A 264 -10.56 3.71 -2.30
N ARG A 265 -10.97 4.99 -2.44
CA ARG A 265 -10.63 5.80 -3.60
C ARG A 265 -9.13 6.08 -3.63
N ARG A 266 -8.52 5.89 -4.77
CA ARG A 266 -7.09 6.14 -4.94
C ARG A 266 -6.77 7.63 -4.84
N PHE A 267 -5.88 7.98 -3.92
CA PHE A 267 -5.39 9.35 -3.74
C PHE A 267 -4.17 9.67 -4.63
N ASP A 268 -3.58 8.66 -5.25
CA ASP A 268 -2.50 8.79 -6.23
C ASP A 268 -3.00 8.97 -7.67
N ARG A 269 -4.30 9.23 -7.83
CA ARG A 269 -4.96 9.58 -9.10
C ARG A 269 -5.82 10.83 -8.91
N THR A 270 -5.79 11.71 -9.90
CA THR A 270 -6.77 12.79 -10.00
C THR A 270 -8.13 12.23 -10.42
N PRO A 271 -9.23 12.99 -10.28
CA PRO A 271 -10.53 12.58 -10.84
C PRO A 271 -10.51 12.26 -12.33
N THR A 272 -9.58 12.86 -13.08
CA THR A 272 -9.36 12.60 -14.52
C THR A 272 -8.38 11.47 -14.81
N GLY A 273 -7.93 10.74 -13.77
CA GLY A 273 -7.02 9.60 -13.92
C GLY A 273 -5.54 9.95 -14.06
N GLU A 274 -5.14 11.23 -13.96
CA GLU A 274 -3.74 11.60 -13.97
C GLU A 274 -3.02 11.09 -12.72
N LYS A 275 -1.75 10.68 -12.91
CA LYS A 275 -0.92 10.13 -11.82
C LYS A 275 -0.36 11.21 -10.92
N ILE A 276 -0.45 11.00 -9.61
CA ILE A 276 0.24 11.77 -8.57
C ILE A 276 1.37 10.89 -8.04
N HIS A 277 2.58 11.46 -7.88
CA HIS A 277 3.70 10.69 -7.35
C HIS A 277 3.48 10.39 -5.87
N MET A 278 3.75 9.14 -5.47
CA MET A 278 3.55 8.64 -4.13
C MET A 278 4.75 7.83 -3.68
N GLN A 279 5.15 7.98 -2.42
CA GLN A 279 6.07 7.09 -1.71
C GLN A 279 5.58 6.81 -0.31
N THR A 280 5.82 5.59 0.17
CA THR A 280 5.61 5.24 1.58
C THR A 280 6.74 5.80 2.46
N ALA A 281 6.53 5.84 3.79
CA ALA A 281 7.60 6.18 4.72
C ALA A 281 8.75 5.18 4.62
N ALA A 282 8.45 3.91 4.34
CA ALA A 282 9.47 2.91 4.03
C ALA A 282 10.35 3.35 2.86
N GLY A 283 9.75 3.67 1.70
CA GLY A 283 10.50 4.03 0.49
C GLY A 283 11.25 5.34 0.60
N ILE A 284 10.58 6.41 1.07
CA ILE A 284 11.17 7.77 1.07
C ILE A 284 12.31 7.95 2.07
N ALA A 285 12.30 7.17 3.19
CA ALA A 285 13.28 7.31 4.27
C ALA A 285 14.06 6.02 4.57
N HIS A 286 13.91 4.97 3.75
CA HIS A 286 14.50 3.64 3.93
C HIS A 286 14.21 3.04 5.32
N LEU A 287 12.96 3.18 5.79
CA LEU A 287 12.47 2.57 7.02
C LEU A 287 11.90 1.19 6.70
N ASP A 288 12.74 0.15 6.73
CA ASP A 288 12.32 -1.22 6.39
C ASP A 288 11.18 -1.68 7.31
N ARG A 289 10.05 -2.10 6.73
CA ARG A 289 8.85 -2.48 7.48
C ARG A 289 9.05 -3.69 8.40
N ASP A 290 10.03 -4.55 8.11
CA ASP A 290 10.34 -5.76 8.89
C ASP A 290 11.32 -5.47 10.03
N VAL A 291 11.75 -4.21 10.16
CA VAL A 291 12.57 -3.69 11.27
C VAL A 291 11.71 -2.76 12.12
N ARG A 292 11.92 -2.81 13.44
CA ARG A 292 11.20 -1.94 14.37
C ARG A 292 11.61 -0.49 14.18
N HIS A 293 10.61 0.37 13.98
CA HIS A 293 10.71 1.81 13.91
C HIS A 293 9.81 2.46 14.97
N SER A 294 9.73 3.79 14.97
CA SER A 294 8.91 4.54 15.92
C SER A 294 8.08 5.62 15.23
N TYR A 295 6.99 6.05 15.89
CA TYR A 295 6.24 7.23 15.46
C TYR A 295 7.10 8.48 15.47
N GLU A 296 8.04 8.60 16.41
CA GLU A 296 9.00 9.70 16.48
C GLU A 296 9.88 9.78 15.23
N GLU A 297 10.31 8.61 14.68
CA GLU A 297 11.02 8.56 13.39
C GLU A 297 10.12 9.06 12.25
N LEU A 298 8.83 8.69 12.21
CA LEU A 298 7.89 9.20 11.22
C LEU A 298 7.70 10.72 11.32
N PHE A 299 7.58 11.27 12.54
CA PHE A 299 7.57 12.73 12.73
C PHE A 299 8.86 13.38 12.24
N GLY A 300 9.99 12.69 12.41
CA GLY A 300 11.28 13.09 11.84
C GLY A 300 11.25 13.16 10.32
N VAL A 301 10.57 12.21 9.65
CA VAL A 301 10.36 12.23 8.19
C VAL A 301 9.54 13.45 7.77
N LEU A 302 8.40 13.72 8.42
CA LEU A 302 7.57 14.90 8.14
C LEU A 302 8.39 16.19 8.24
N ARG A 303 9.22 16.32 9.31
CA ARG A 303 10.07 17.49 9.52
C ARG A 303 11.11 17.65 8.42
N ARG A 304 11.77 16.56 8.02
CA ARG A 304 12.78 16.58 6.96
C ARG A 304 12.19 16.91 5.59
N LEU A 305 10.93 16.55 5.34
CA LEU A 305 10.17 16.91 4.13
C LEU A 305 9.61 18.33 4.18
N GLY A 306 9.75 19.04 5.30
CA GLY A 306 9.26 20.41 5.48
C GLY A 306 7.73 20.51 5.51
N LEU A 307 7.04 19.46 5.97
CA LEU A 307 5.59 19.44 6.02
C LEU A 307 5.05 20.38 7.09
N ASN A 308 3.79 20.78 6.95
CA ASN A 308 3.16 21.78 7.80
C ASN A 308 2.57 21.17 9.10
N TYR A 309 2.16 22.03 10.03
CA TYR A 309 1.60 21.60 11.32
C TYR A 309 0.40 20.67 11.20
N LYS A 310 -0.48 20.87 10.20
CA LYS A 310 -1.65 20.01 9.99
C LYS A 310 -1.25 18.58 9.66
N ASP A 311 -0.14 18.38 8.93
CA ASP A 311 0.37 17.04 8.64
C ASP A 311 0.87 16.35 9.92
N PHE A 312 1.52 17.08 10.83
CA PHE A 312 1.93 16.57 12.15
C PHE A 312 0.71 16.20 13.00
N GLU A 313 -0.32 17.05 13.03
CA GLU A 313 -1.57 16.76 13.74
C GLU A 313 -2.25 15.51 13.16
N GLN A 314 -2.29 15.34 11.83
CA GLN A 314 -2.85 14.17 11.19
C GLN A 314 -2.07 12.89 11.54
N LEU A 315 -0.74 12.92 11.59
CA LEU A 315 0.04 11.76 12.03
C LEU A 315 -0.22 11.45 13.51
N TYR A 316 -0.32 12.48 14.37
CA TYR A 316 -0.63 12.30 15.78
C TYR A 316 -2.03 11.68 16.00
N ARG A 317 -3.05 12.15 15.29
CA ARG A 317 -4.40 11.54 15.31
C ARG A 317 -4.38 10.08 14.92
N ARG A 318 -3.67 9.74 13.85
CA ARG A 318 -3.52 8.34 13.39
C ARG A 318 -2.82 7.49 14.43
N MET A 319 -1.77 7.98 15.05
CA MET A 319 -1.06 7.30 16.14
C MET A 319 -2.01 6.99 17.31
N VAL A 320 -2.74 8.00 17.79
CA VAL A 320 -3.71 7.86 18.89
C VAL A 320 -4.83 6.88 18.51
N PHE A 321 -5.35 6.97 17.26
CA PHE A 321 -6.37 6.06 16.76
C PHE A 321 -5.86 4.63 16.68
N ASN A 322 -4.66 4.39 16.15
CA ASN A 322 -4.08 3.05 16.06
C ASN A 322 -3.94 2.40 17.44
N VAL A 323 -3.53 3.16 18.44
CA VAL A 323 -3.43 2.70 19.84
C VAL A 323 -4.82 2.35 20.39
N ILE A 324 -5.77 3.28 20.38
CA ILE A 324 -7.08 3.14 21.01
C ILE A 324 -7.94 2.08 20.29
N ALA A 325 -7.92 2.10 18.95
CA ALA A 325 -8.69 1.20 18.10
C ALA A 325 -7.99 -0.15 17.81
N ARG A 326 -6.85 -0.44 18.44
CA ARG A 326 -6.11 -1.71 18.26
C ARG A 326 -5.76 -2.02 16.80
N ASN A 327 -5.31 -1.01 16.06
CA ASN A 327 -4.69 -1.24 14.74
C ASN A 327 -3.19 -1.46 14.92
N HIS A 328 -2.78 -2.70 15.14
CA HIS A 328 -1.39 -3.09 15.39
C HIS A 328 -0.57 -3.28 14.10
N ASP A 329 -1.19 -3.25 12.92
CA ASP A 329 -0.50 -3.33 11.63
C ASP A 329 -0.04 -1.95 11.13
N ASP A 330 0.47 -1.14 12.05
CA ASP A 330 0.86 0.25 11.86
C ASP A 330 2.31 0.41 11.34
N HIS A 331 2.72 -0.44 10.39
CA HIS A 331 4.07 -0.43 9.85
C HIS A 331 4.36 0.74 8.87
N THR A 332 5.63 0.97 8.57
CA THR A 332 6.12 2.11 7.77
C THR A 332 5.56 2.21 6.35
N LYS A 333 5.03 1.12 5.77
CA LYS A 333 4.35 1.15 4.46
C LYS A 333 2.91 1.65 4.52
N ASN A 334 2.29 1.78 5.72
CA ASN A 334 0.94 2.30 5.91
C ASN A 334 0.89 3.83 6.10
N PHE A 335 2.02 4.49 5.90
CA PHE A 335 2.14 5.95 5.89
C PHE A 335 2.79 6.40 4.60
N SER A 336 2.13 7.28 3.84
CA SER A 336 2.61 7.71 2.53
C SER A 336 2.67 9.22 2.38
N PHE A 337 3.45 9.64 1.40
CA PHE A 337 3.64 11.02 1.01
C PHE A 337 3.36 11.17 -0.48
N LEU A 338 2.76 12.29 -0.84
CA LEU A 338 2.43 12.65 -2.21
C LEU A 338 3.30 13.81 -2.66
N MET A 339 3.75 13.77 -3.90
CA MET A 339 4.42 14.90 -4.54
C MET A 339 3.64 15.33 -5.77
N ASP A 340 3.31 16.60 -5.85
CA ASP A 340 2.68 17.19 -7.02
C ASP A 340 3.69 17.50 -8.15
N LYS A 341 3.17 17.92 -9.31
CA LYS A 341 4.00 18.27 -10.49
C LYS A 341 4.92 19.46 -10.26
N THR A 342 4.77 20.21 -9.17
CA THR A 342 5.67 21.32 -8.77
C THR A 342 6.80 20.86 -7.87
N GLY A 343 6.81 19.60 -7.44
CA GLY A 343 7.79 19.02 -6.51
C GLY A 343 7.44 19.23 -5.04
N LYS A 344 6.24 19.72 -4.72
CA LYS A 344 5.79 19.94 -3.35
C LYS A 344 5.29 18.63 -2.75
N TRP A 345 5.85 18.27 -1.60
CA TRP A 345 5.44 17.12 -0.81
C TRP A 345 4.30 17.45 0.15
N SER A 346 3.43 16.49 0.41
CA SER A 346 2.35 16.51 1.39
C SER A 346 2.14 15.14 2.01
N PHE A 347 1.54 15.07 3.19
CA PHE A 347 1.17 13.79 3.81
C PHE A 347 -0.07 13.23 3.12
N ALA A 348 -0.06 11.95 2.75
CA ALA A 348 -1.18 11.32 2.09
C ALA A 348 -2.37 11.10 3.05
N PRO A 349 -3.62 11.00 2.55
CA PRO A 349 -4.74 10.49 3.32
C PRO A 349 -4.40 9.16 3.99
N ALA A 350 -5.02 8.86 5.13
CA ALA A 350 -4.83 7.58 5.80
C ALA A 350 -5.48 6.44 5.00
N TYR A 351 -4.92 5.26 5.12
CA TYR A 351 -5.41 4.01 4.53
C TYR A 351 -4.98 2.83 5.42
N ASP A 352 -5.53 1.66 5.19
CA ASP A 352 -5.26 0.45 5.98
C ASP A 352 -5.48 0.64 7.49
N LEU A 353 -6.49 1.43 7.88
CA LEU A 353 -6.95 1.56 9.25
C LEU A 353 -8.02 0.51 9.51
N CYS A 354 -7.66 -0.57 10.19
CA CYS A 354 -8.56 -1.66 10.53
C CYS A 354 -8.13 -2.32 11.83
N TYR A 355 -9.06 -3.02 12.48
CA TYR A 355 -8.71 -3.90 13.60
C TYR A 355 -7.69 -4.95 13.18
N SER A 356 -6.57 -5.02 13.86
CA SER A 356 -5.49 -5.96 13.56
C SER A 356 -4.78 -6.50 14.81
N TYR A 357 -5.43 -6.45 15.96
CA TYR A 357 -4.91 -7.03 17.19
C TYR A 357 -5.17 -8.54 17.25
N ASN A 358 -4.08 -9.32 17.39
CA ASN A 358 -4.13 -10.75 17.68
C ASN A 358 -3.06 -11.09 18.73
N PRO A 359 -3.42 -11.40 19.99
CA PRO A 359 -2.44 -11.67 21.05
C PRO A 359 -1.54 -12.87 20.78
N ALA A 360 -1.97 -13.81 19.93
CA ALA A 360 -1.18 -14.96 19.50
C ALA A 360 -0.44 -14.70 18.18
N GLY A 361 -0.67 -13.57 17.55
CA GLY A 361 -0.09 -13.22 16.25
C GLY A 361 1.37 -12.82 16.37
N ARG A 362 2.22 -13.32 15.48
CA ARG A 362 3.64 -12.96 15.43
C ARG A 362 3.87 -11.46 15.22
N TRP A 363 3.03 -10.82 14.39
CA TRP A 363 3.18 -9.44 13.94
C TRP A 363 2.20 -8.48 14.58
N THR A 364 1.02 -8.94 14.95
CA THR A 364 -0.07 -8.11 15.45
C THR A 364 -0.37 -8.28 16.94
N SER A 365 0.47 -9.03 17.67
CA SER A 365 0.43 -9.05 19.15
C SER A 365 0.86 -7.73 19.78
N HIS A 366 1.70 -6.96 19.06
CA HIS A 366 2.21 -5.64 19.47
C HIS A 366 2.11 -4.69 18.28
N HIS A 367 2.14 -3.38 18.54
CA HIS A 367 2.30 -2.39 17.49
C HIS A 367 3.61 -2.56 16.74
N GLN A 368 3.59 -2.37 15.41
CA GLN A 368 4.81 -2.41 14.58
C GLN A 368 5.69 -1.19 14.82
N LEU A 369 5.07 -0.03 15.08
CA LEU A 369 5.78 1.17 15.49
C LEU A 369 5.79 1.29 17.02
N SER A 370 6.95 1.62 17.57
CA SER A 370 7.05 2.04 18.96
C SER A 370 6.58 3.48 19.15
N LEU A 371 6.14 3.79 20.36
CA LEU A 371 5.72 5.09 20.82
C LEU A 371 6.31 5.27 22.22
N ASN A 372 7.03 6.37 22.47
CA ASN A 372 7.71 6.59 23.73
C ASN A 372 8.51 5.37 24.20
N SER A 373 9.21 4.71 23.27
CA SER A 373 10.00 3.49 23.46
C SER A 373 9.22 2.23 23.86
N LYS A 374 7.89 2.24 23.83
CA LYS A 374 7.02 1.10 24.07
C LYS A 374 6.39 0.60 22.75
N THR A 375 5.87 -0.63 22.76
CA THR A 375 5.14 -1.24 21.63
C THR A 375 3.77 -1.77 22.03
N ASP A 376 3.44 -1.74 23.31
CA ASP A 376 2.12 -2.04 23.89
C ASP A 376 2.01 -1.39 25.27
N ASP A 377 0.89 -1.59 25.96
CA ASP A 377 0.60 -1.03 27.30
C ASP A 377 0.82 0.48 27.37
N PHE A 378 0.36 1.17 26.36
CA PHE A 378 0.47 2.62 26.30
C PHE A 378 -0.47 3.30 27.31
N THR A 379 0.04 4.32 27.93
CA THR A 379 -0.72 5.19 28.81
C THR A 379 -0.96 6.56 28.17
N ARG A 380 -1.86 7.33 28.75
CA ARG A 380 -2.12 8.72 28.33
C ARG A 380 -0.86 9.58 28.39
N GLU A 381 -0.03 9.36 29.41
CA GLU A 381 1.25 10.05 29.58
C GLU A 381 2.20 9.75 28.41
N ASP A 382 2.22 8.52 27.89
CA ASP A 382 3.04 8.18 26.72
C ASP A 382 2.60 8.97 25.48
N LEU A 383 1.28 9.07 25.24
CA LEU A 383 0.72 9.85 24.12
C LEU A 383 1.06 11.32 24.27
N LEU A 384 0.92 11.87 25.48
CA LEU A 384 1.21 13.27 25.77
C LEU A 384 2.72 13.59 25.71
N ALA A 385 3.58 12.63 26.09
CA ALA A 385 5.05 12.79 25.97
C ALA A 385 5.46 12.97 24.50
N VAL A 386 4.91 12.15 23.58
CA VAL A 386 5.15 12.33 22.14
C VAL A 386 4.62 13.68 21.67
N ALA A 387 3.39 14.07 22.04
CA ALA A 387 2.81 15.35 21.68
C ALA A 387 3.69 16.53 22.09
N GLN A 388 4.21 16.49 23.32
CA GLN A 388 5.11 17.51 23.84
C GLN A 388 6.41 17.59 23.03
N ASN A 389 7.02 16.45 22.73
CA ASN A 389 8.31 16.37 22.01
C ASN A 389 8.22 16.90 20.58
N ILE A 390 7.06 16.75 19.93
CA ILE A 390 6.83 17.18 18.54
C ILE A 390 6.10 18.51 18.42
N GLY A 391 5.59 19.06 19.53
CA GLY A 391 4.91 20.36 19.59
C GLY A 391 3.45 20.32 19.13
N ILE A 392 2.72 19.22 19.39
CA ILE A 392 1.27 19.15 19.14
C ILE A 392 0.54 20.01 20.17
N ARG A 393 -0.29 20.93 19.66
CA ARG A 393 -1.22 21.71 20.47
C ARG A 393 -2.46 20.86 20.75
N ASP A 394 -3.13 21.11 21.83
CA ASP A 394 -4.44 20.50 22.18
C ASP A 394 -4.45 18.96 22.13
N ALA A 395 -3.31 18.31 22.45
CA ALA A 395 -3.15 16.87 22.41
C ALA A 395 -4.22 16.12 23.22
N ASN A 396 -4.60 16.65 24.40
CA ASN A 396 -5.68 16.08 25.20
C ASN A 396 -7.02 16.09 24.46
N HIS A 397 -7.33 17.19 23.75
CA HIS A 397 -8.56 17.28 22.97
C HIS A 397 -8.59 16.24 21.84
N ILE A 398 -7.47 16.07 21.14
CA ILE A 398 -7.32 15.04 20.10
C ILE A 398 -7.55 13.63 20.68
N ILE A 399 -6.98 13.32 21.85
CA ILE A 399 -7.18 12.03 22.52
C ILE A 399 -8.68 11.83 22.84
N GLU A 400 -9.37 12.85 23.37
CA GLU A 400 -10.80 12.76 23.68
C GLU A 400 -11.67 12.60 22.44
N GLU A 401 -11.36 13.30 21.33
CA GLU A 401 -12.07 13.12 20.06
C GLU A 401 -11.94 11.68 19.55
N VAL A 402 -10.74 11.09 19.62
CA VAL A 402 -10.51 9.70 19.21
C VAL A 402 -11.20 8.73 20.14
N LEU A 403 -11.11 8.91 21.48
CA LEU A 403 -11.82 8.08 22.46
C LEU A 403 -13.32 8.10 22.23
N SER A 404 -13.90 9.29 22.07
CA SER A 404 -15.33 9.47 21.78
C SER A 404 -15.75 8.71 20.52
N SER A 405 -14.98 8.86 19.45
CA SER A 405 -15.27 8.17 18.18
C SER A 405 -15.15 6.65 18.29
N VAL A 406 -14.08 6.14 18.90
CA VAL A 406 -13.88 4.69 19.05
C VAL A 406 -14.89 4.07 20.03
N SER A 407 -15.37 4.85 21.05
CA SER A 407 -16.43 4.41 21.94
C SER A 407 -17.76 4.17 21.23
N SER A 408 -17.99 4.77 20.05
CA SER A 408 -19.18 4.50 19.23
C SER A 408 -19.10 3.19 18.43
N TRP A 409 -18.05 2.38 18.63
CA TRP A 409 -17.84 1.11 17.90
C TRP A 409 -19.09 0.23 17.81
N PRO A 410 -19.84 -0.07 18.90
CA PRO A 410 -20.97 -1.00 18.81
C PRO A 410 -22.06 -0.50 17.86
N GLU A 411 -22.38 0.78 17.90
CA GLU A 411 -23.39 1.42 17.06
C GLU A 411 -22.88 1.54 15.60
N THR A 412 -21.68 2.08 15.42
CA THR A 412 -21.07 2.26 14.10
C THR A 412 -20.90 0.92 13.38
N ALA A 413 -20.40 -0.10 14.07
CA ALA A 413 -20.21 -1.43 13.51
C ALA A 413 -21.54 -2.09 13.10
N LYS A 414 -22.58 -1.93 13.93
CA LYS A 414 -23.93 -2.42 13.62
C LYS A 414 -24.51 -1.74 12.37
N GLU A 415 -24.38 -0.42 12.27
CA GLU A 415 -24.83 0.35 11.09
C GLU A 415 -24.06 -0.06 9.80
N CYS A 416 -22.80 -0.45 9.93
CA CYS A 416 -21.98 -0.95 8.84
C CYS A 416 -22.21 -2.44 8.52
N GLY A 417 -23.12 -3.12 9.21
CA GLY A 417 -23.43 -4.54 8.96
C GLY A 417 -22.37 -5.52 9.47
N VAL A 418 -21.57 -5.14 10.46
CA VAL A 418 -20.62 -6.03 11.12
C VAL A 418 -21.38 -7.10 11.91
N LYS A 419 -20.91 -8.36 11.84
CA LYS A 419 -21.55 -9.48 12.55
C LYS A 419 -21.46 -9.31 14.07
N PRO A 420 -22.51 -9.68 14.84
CA PRO A 420 -22.56 -9.46 16.29
C PRO A 420 -21.36 -10.04 17.06
N GLU A 421 -20.86 -11.21 16.67
CA GLU A 421 -19.68 -11.83 17.27
C GLU A 421 -18.42 -10.98 17.12
N HIS A 422 -18.25 -10.32 15.98
CA HIS A 422 -17.12 -9.40 15.76
C HIS A 422 -17.30 -8.09 16.52
N ILE A 423 -18.54 -7.56 16.61
CA ILE A 423 -18.83 -6.36 17.40
C ILE A 423 -18.42 -6.59 18.85
N GLU A 424 -18.81 -7.71 19.44
CA GLU A 424 -18.49 -8.06 20.83
C GLU A 424 -16.98 -8.30 21.03
N ALA A 425 -16.35 -9.12 20.17
CA ALA A 425 -14.95 -9.48 20.29
C ALA A 425 -14.02 -8.28 20.16
N ILE A 426 -14.25 -7.43 19.15
CA ILE A 426 -13.46 -6.21 18.92
C ILE A 426 -13.72 -5.21 20.04
N GLY A 427 -15.00 -4.99 20.44
CA GLY A 427 -15.35 -4.05 21.48
C GLY A 427 -14.65 -4.32 22.82
N LYS A 428 -14.46 -5.60 23.18
CA LYS A 428 -13.70 -6.00 24.38
C LYS A 428 -12.19 -5.70 24.29
N ALA A 429 -11.66 -5.59 23.09
CA ALA A 429 -10.23 -5.37 22.88
C ALA A 429 -9.85 -3.89 22.79
N LEU A 430 -10.81 -3.00 22.47
CA LEU A 430 -10.57 -1.57 22.35
C LEU A 430 -10.08 -0.95 23.66
N ILE A 431 -9.17 0.04 23.59
CA ILE A 431 -8.65 0.75 24.75
C ILE A 431 -9.48 2.02 24.99
N LEU A 432 -10.60 1.86 25.72
CA LEU A 432 -11.50 2.98 25.99
C LEU A 432 -11.17 3.76 27.28
N THR A 433 -10.21 3.27 28.05
CA THR A 433 -9.67 3.93 29.26
C THR A 433 -8.17 4.04 29.12
N ILE A 434 -7.66 5.24 28.82
CA ILE A 434 -6.25 5.55 28.64
C ILE A 434 -5.90 6.91 29.24
#